data_f1ad81a14a2861eb01e91474ad316dea
#
_entry.id   f1ad81a14a2861eb01e91474ad316dea
#
_cell.length_a   1.000
_cell.length_b   1.000
_cell.length_c   1.000
_cell.angle_alpha   90.00
_cell.angle_beta   90.00
_cell.angle_gamma   90.00
#
_symmetry.space_group_name_H-M   'P 1'
#
loop_
_entity.id
_entity.type
_entity.pdbx_description
1 polymer ?
#
loop_
_entity_poly.entity_id
_entity_poly.type
_entity_poly.pdbx_seq_one_letter_code
_entity_poly.pdbx_strand_id
1 'polypeptide(L)'
;MRMTATNENAASNPAQDSRNARPEADRLDALRDLNILDSPAEDCYDTITRMAVHTLQADTASLAFVDETRVWAKSVHGGHLREFPRSHSFAERVINDGSPLVVLDIEREPPASIFSEICTALHVRFFVGVPVFTRDRHVVGVLGVGCHQPRRFVRPEELSMLASLAQLVTDQLELRRLRAKPAARNGGGLLPDETGAPSDWDPGAEPPLWPQPEDLRRALDRDEFVLYYQPEVEIETRRIVGLEALIRWRHPERGLIPPMEFIPQAEENGLILPIGDWGMGQACRQLQKWQRNRPWMDGVRVCVNLSAHQFGRSGLVDHVESLLLQTNLSGYHLGLEMTESSLIPSMNTAIDVLSSLRRLGVSLHMDDFGTGYSSLSHLHQFPFDVLKIDRSFIQRMTNGDQPLQIVQTIVELARVLGMDVVAEGIETEEQLALLKSMGCRFGQGYLFAPPLPADQIEVWLSNPERCVAPLTHSMSPSASHPDKAGARHAEFLKDTLLA
;
A
#
# COMPACT_ATOMS: atom_id res chain seq x y z
N MET A 1 65.97 -28.76 -27.42
CA MET A 1 66.40 -29.42 -26.19
C MET A 1 65.25 -29.33 -25.17
N ARG A 2 64.63 -30.51 -24.94
CA ARG A 2 63.79 -30.99 -23.82
C ARG A 2 63.03 -29.91 -22.99
N MET A 3 61.69 -29.82 -23.08
CA MET A 3 60.67 -30.57 -22.31
C MET A 3 60.85 -30.49 -20.78
N THR A 4 59.90 -29.90 -20.11
CA THR A 4 59.14 -30.62 -19.07
C THR A 4 57.81 -29.93 -18.84
N ALA A 5 56.74 -30.70 -19.00
CA ALA A 5 55.39 -30.40 -18.57
C ALA A 5 55.30 -30.61 -17.05
N THR A 6 54.68 -29.73 -16.32
CA THR A 6 54.16 -30.05 -15.00
C THR A 6 52.68 -29.73 -14.97
N ASN A 7 51.94 -30.80 -14.85
CA ASN A 7 50.52 -30.90 -14.57
C ASN A 7 50.36 -30.60 -13.07
N GLU A 8 49.73 -29.48 -12.72
CA GLU A 8 49.29 -29.27 -11.34
C GLU A 8 47.75 -29.33 -11.31
N ASN A 9 47.32 -30.50 -10.84
CA ASN A 9 45.98 -30.72 -10.29
C ASN A 9 45.75 -29.72 -9.17
N ALA A 10 44.88 -28.75 -9.41
CA ALA A 10 44.33 -27.92 -8.35
C ALA A 10 43.35 -28.77 -7.54
N ALA A 11 43.86 -29.42 -6.51
CA ALA A 11 43.03 -30.04 -5.47
C ALA A 11 42.30 -28.90 -4.72
N SER A 12 40.99 -28.88 -4.82
CA SER A 12 40.10 -28.03 -4.04
C SER A 12 40.39 -28.24 -2.54
N ASN A 13 40.62 -27.14 -1.84
CA ASN A 13 40.98 -27.16 -0.43
C ASN A 13 39.69 -27.39 0.41
N PRO A 14 39.52 -28.52 1.11
CA PRO A 14 38.29 -28.86 1.84
C PRO A 14 37.96 -27.92 2.99
N ALA A 15 38.89 -27.02 3.37
CA ALA A 15 38.68 -26.00 4.40
C ALA A 15 38.01 -24.71 3.87
N GLN A 16 37.97 -24.47 2.54
CA GLN A 16 37.22 -23.37 1.92
C GLN A 16 35.77 -23.80 1.65
N ASP A 17 35.50 -25.05 1.29
CA ASP A 17 34.14 -25.56 1.11
C ASP A 17 33.31 -25.55 2.41
N SER A 18 33.96 -25.81 3.56
CA SER A 18 33.25 -25.81 4.85
C SER A 18 32.91 -24.40 5.41
N ARG A 19 33.57 -23.35 4.93
CA ARG A 19 33.25 -21.94 5.32
C ARG A 19 32.08 -21.37 4.54
N ASN A 20 31.86 -21.82 3.31
CA ASN A 20 30.73 -21.39 2.47
C ASN A 20 29.47 -22.23 2.68
N ALA A 21 29.56 -23.42 3.30
CA ALA A 21 28.44 -24.32 3.48
C ALA A 21 27.40 -23.87 4.52
N ARG A 22 27.81 -23.15 5.58
CA ARG A 22 26.89 -22.63 6.60
C ARG A 22 26.02 -21.46 6.09
N PRO A 23 26.59 -20.40 5.47
CA PRO A 23 25.78 -19.31 4.93
C PRO A 23 24.73 -19.76 3.90
N GLU A 24 25.06 -20.78 3.07
CA GLU A 24 24.13 -21.30 2.07
C GLU A 24 23.02 -22.16 2.70
N ALA A 25 23.31 -22.96 3.73
CA ALA A 25 22.29 -23.71 4.46
C ALA A 25 21.30 -22.76 5.15
N ASP A 26 21.78 -21.71 5.82
CA ASP A 26 20.95 -20.70 6.49
C ASP A 26 20.08 -19.95 5.48
N ARG A 27 20.60 -19.63 4.28
CA ARG A 27 19.85 -19.03 3.17
C ARG A 27 18.73 -19.94 2.67
N LEU A 28 19.02 -21.23 2.46
CA LEU A 28 18.04 -22.21 1.99
C LEU A 28 16.94 -22.44 3.03
N ASP A 29 17.30 -22.49 4.30
CA ASP A 29 16.32 -22.60 5.39
C ASP A 29 15.44 -21.36 5.45
N ALA A 30 15.99 -20.16 5.31
CA ALA A 30 15.21 -18.92 5.22
C ALA A 30 14.27 -18.92 4.00
N LEU A 31 14.69 -19.46 2.86
CA LEU A 31 13.84 -19.60 1.67
C LEU A 31 12.69 -20.60 1.90
N ARG A 32 12.97 -21.74 2.56
CA ARG A 32 11.95 -22.77 2.89
C ARG A 32 10.90 -22.22 3.85
N ASP A 33 11.31 -21.42 4.83
CA ASP A 33 10.39 -20.78 5.80
C ASP A 33 9.37 -19.84 5.14
N LEU A 34 9.67 -19.33 3.95
CA LEU A 34 8.76 -18.45 3.19
C LEU A 34 7.62 -19.23 2.50
N ASN A 35 7.74 -20.53 2.30
CA ASN A 35 6.77 -21.37 1.55
C ASN A 35 6.38 -20.74 0.20
N ILE A 36 7.35 -20.10 -0.48
CA ILE A 36 7.09 -19.35 -1.72
C ILE A 36 7.29 -20.22 -2.96
N LEU A 37 8.21 -21.20 -2.92
CA LEU A 37 8.49 -22.09 -4.03
C LEU A 37 7.25 -22.91 -4.38
N ASP A 38 7.03 -23.12 -5.66
CA ASP A 38 5.93 -23.91 -6.23
C ASP A 38 4.53 -23.43 -5.81
N SER A 39 4.42 -22.22 -5.25
CA SER A 39 3.15 -21.63 -4.86
C SER A 39 2.41 -21.05 -6.07
N PRO A 40 1.06 -20.97 -6.05
CA PRO A 40 0.25 -20.36 -7.11
C PRO A 40 0.69 -18.94 -7.46
N ALA A 41 0.32 -18.46 -8.64
CA ALA A 41 0.53 -17.05 -9.01
C ALA A 41 -0.21 -16.14 -8.03
N GLU A 42 0.39 -15.00 -7.74
CA GLU A 42 -0.17 -13.97 -6.84
C GLU A 42 0.01 -12.61 -7.50
N ASP A 43 -1.09 -11.87 -7.63
CA ASP A 43 -1.16 -10.58 -8.35
C ASP A 43 -0.13 -9.55 -7.82
N CYS A 44 0.20 -9.63 -6.53
CA CYS A 44 1.19 -8.74 -5.94
C CYS A 44 2.57 -8.87 -6.61
N TYR A 45 3.05 -10.08 -6.87
CA TYR A 45 4.35 -10.29 -7.53
C TYR A 45 4.28 -10.01 -9.03
N ASP A 46 3.15 -10.32 -9.68
CA ASP A 46 2.94 -10.05 -11.10
C ASP A 46 2.90 -8.55 -11.38
N THR A 47 2.40 -7.77 -10.44
CA THR A 47 2.41 -6.31 -10.54
C THR A 47 3.82 -5.75 -10.40
N ILE A 48 4.64 -6.25 -9.45
CA ILE A 48 6.04 -5.81 -9.30
C ILE A 48 6.85 -6.06 -10.58
N THR A 49 6.72 -7.22 -11.20
CA THR A 49 7.43 -7.52 -12.46
C THR A 49 6.96 -6.63 -13.60
N ARG A 50 5.66 -6.33 -13.70
CA ARG A 50 5.11 -5.38 -14.66
C ARG A 50 5.65 -3.98 -14.46
N MET A 51 5.70 -3.50 -13.20
CA MET A 51 6.28 -2.20 -12.85
C MET A 51 7.76 -2.13 -13.22
N ALA A 52 8.54 -3.18 -12.96
CA ALA A 52 9.95 -3.23 -13.32
C ALA A 52 10.16 -3.06 -14.84
N VAL A 53 9.33 -3.71 -15.67
CA VAL A 53 9.35 -3.54 -17.14
C VAL A 53 9.06 -2.10 -17.52
N HIS A 54 8.00 -1.51 -16.99
CA HIS A 54 7.61 -0.13 -17.33
C HIS A 54 8.64 0.90 -16.88
N THR A 55 9.14 0.78 -15.66
CA THR A 55 10.09 1.74 -15.08
C THR A 55 11.42 1.76 -15.84
N LEU A 56 11.92 0.59 -16.21
CA LEU A 56 13.18 0.48 -16.95
C LEU A 56 12.99 0.49 -18.46
N GLN A 57 11.76 0.64 -18.97
CA GLN A 57 11.43 0.51 -20.40
C GLN A 57 12.07 -0.75 -21.00
N ALA A 58 11.84 -1.88 -20.32
CA ALA A 58 12.41 -3.16 -20.68
C ALA A 58 11.39 -4.04 -21.41
N ASP A 59 11.87 -5.14 -22.01
CA ASP A 59 11.01 -6.07 -22.72
C ASP A 59 10.49 -7.19 -21.80
N THR A 60 11.29 -7.56 -20.78
CA THR A 60 10.95 -8.64 -19.85
C THR A 60 11.35 -8.31 -18.43
N ALA A 61 10.63 -8.88 -17.45
CA ALA A 61 11.05 -8.92 -16.07
C ALA A 61 10.66 -10.25 -15.42
N SER A 62 11.42 -10.67 -14.43
CA SER A 62 11.13 -11.84 -13.62
C SER A 62 11.47 -11.62 -12.15
N LEU A 63 10.60 -12.10 -11.28
CA LEU A 63 10.89 -12.28 -9.87
C LEU A 63 11.16 -13.77 -9.65
N ALA A 64 12.41 -14.14 -9.37
CA ALA A 64 12.83 -15.53 -9.25
C ALA A 64 13.47 -15.80 -7.89
N PHE A 65 13.19 -16.97 -7.34
CA PHE A 65 13.79 -17.49 -6.12
C PHE A 65 14.79 -18.61 -6.45
N VAL A 66 15.89 -18.64 -5.73
CA VAL A 66 17.00 -19.53 -6.03
C VAL A 66 17.07 -20.66 -5.00
N ASP A 67 16.66 -21.85 -5.42
CA ASP A 67 16.69 -23.09 -4.65
C ASP A 67 18.11 -23.72 -4.67
N GLU A 68 18.23 -24.92 -4.14
CA GLU A 68 19.49 -25.67 -4.13
C GLU A 68 20.02 -25.97 -5.53
N THR A 69 19.13 -26.35 -6.46
CA THR A 69 19.50 -26.80 -7.81
C THR A 69 18.88 -26.00 -8.96
N ARG A 70 17.85 -25.20 -8.66
CA ARG A 70 17.06 -24.48 -9.68
C ARG A 70 16.82 -23.03 -9.31
N VAL A 71 16.51 -22.25 -10.32
CA VAL A 71 15.89 -20.94 -10.24
C VAL A 71 14.43 -21.10 -10.61
N TRP A 72 13.55 -20.71 -9.70
CA TRP A 72 12.11 -20.78 -9.91
C TRP A 72 11.49 -19.37 -9.90
N ALA A 73 10.82 -19.01 -10.99
CA ALA A 73 10.21 -17.70 -11.13
C ALA A 73 8.78 -17.69 -10.59
N LYS A 74 8.56 -16.93 -9.54
CA LYS A 74 7.24 -16.65 -8.95
C LYS A 74 6.38 -15.83 -9.90
N SER A 75 6.98 -14.85 -10.58
CA SER A 75 6.33 -13.98 -11.53
C SER A 75 7.23 -13.71 -12.74
N VAL A 76 6.63 -13.67 -13.93
CA VAL A 76 7.32 -13.37 -15.20
C VAL A 76 6.43 -12.47 -16.04
N HIS A 77 6.98 -11.35 -16.51
CA HIS A 77 6.33 -10.45 -17.45
C HIS A 77 7.15 -10.36 -18.75
N GLY A 78 6.50 -10.41 -19.93
CA GLY A 78 7.17 -10.41 -21.22
C GLY A 78 7.93 -11.70 -21.56
N GLY A 79 7.65 -12.80 -20.86
CA GLY A 79 8.28 -14.10 -21.05
C GLY A 79 7.42 -15.24 -20.50
N HIS A 80 7.88 -16.47 -20.65
CA HIS A 80 7.14 -17.66 -20.22
C HIS A 80 8.01 -18.70 -19.48
N LEU A 81 9.32 -18.48 -19.36
CA LEU A 81 10.23 -19.40 -18.68
C LEU A 81 10.08 -19.22 -17.17
N ARG A 82 9.59 -20.27 -16.49
CA ARG A 82 9.36 -20.25 -15.04
C ARG A 82 10.37 -21.04 -14.22
N GLU A 83 11.14 -21.90 -14.85
CA GLU A 83 12.13 -22.71 -14.16
C GLU A 83 13.33 -23.03 -15.05
N PHE A 84 14.52 -22.97 -14.48
CA PHE A 84 15.78 -23.32 -15.15
C PHE A 84 16.86 -23.69 -14.12
N PRO A 85 17.95 -24.40 -14.54
CA PRO A 85 19.03 -24.79 -13.64
C PRO A 85 19.66 -23.58 -12.95
N ARG A 86 19.95 -23.71 -11.66
CA ARG A 86 20.64 -22.68 -10.88
C ARG A 86 22.04 -22.41 -11.42
N SER A 87 22.76 -23.48 -11.71
CA SER A 87 24.15 -23.39 -12.17
C SER A 87 24.26 -22.48 -13.41
N HIS A 88 25.19 -21.53 -13.31
CA HIS A 88 25.47 -20.57 -14.38
C HIS A 88 24.30 -19.62 -14.73
N SER A 89 23.39 -19.37 -13.81
CA SER A 89 22.36 -18.34 -13.98
C SER A 89 22.83 -16.95 -13.49
N PHE A 90 22.31 -15.88 -14.05
CA PHE A 90 22.52 -14.54 -13.51
C PHE A 90 22.01 -14.41 -12.07
N ALA A 91 20.93 -15.12 -11.75
CA ALA A 91 20.40 -15.18 -10.41
C ALA A 91 21.40 -15.75 -9.42
N GLU A 92 22.15 -16.79 -9.79
CA GLU A 92 23.20 -17.36 -8.94
C GLU A 92 24.33 -16.34 -8.65
N ARG A 93 24.74 -15.55 -9.63
CA ARG A 93 25.74 -14.48 -9.42
C ARG A 93 25.21 -13.44 -8.42
N VAL A 94 23.97 -12.97 -8.59
CA VAL A 94 23.37 -11.98 -7.67
C VAL A 94 23.26 -12.55 -6.26
N ILE A 95 22.89 -13.83 -6.10
CA ILE A 95 22.83 -14.50 -4.79
C ILE A 95 24.22 -14.56 -4.13
N ASN A 96 25.23 -14.99 -4.89
CA ASN A 96 26.60 -15.18 -4.37
C ASN A 96 27.26 -13.85 -4.00
N ASP A 97 27.04 -12.80 -4.82
CA ASP A 97 27.66 -11.49 -4.63
C ASP A 97 26.85 -10.61 -3.64
N GLY A 98 25.57 -10.89 -3.41
CA GLY A 98 24.68 -10.11 -2.57
C GLY A 98 24.48 -8.66 -3.04
N SER A 99 24.78 -8.39 -4.31
CA SER A 99 24.79 -7.05 -4.89
C SER A 99 24.14 -7.03 -6.28
N PRO A 100 23.67 -5.86 -6.78
CA PRO A 100 23.12 -5.74 -8.12
C PRO A 100 24.10 -6.19 -9.19
N LEU A 101 23.61 -6.94 -10.18
CA LEU A 101 24.33 -7.35 -11.37
C LEU A 101 23.83 -6.57 -12.58
N VAL A 102 24.73 -5.94 -13.32
CA VAL A 102 24.41 -5.23 -14.58
C VAL A 102 25.22 -5.84 -15.71
N VAL A 103 24.56 -6.35 -16.73
CA VAL A 103 25.15 -6.88 -17.96
C VAL A 103 24.62 -6.06 -19.13
N LEU A 104 25.48 -5.18 -19.68
CA LEU A 104 25.09 -4.21 -20.70
C LEU A 104 24.88 -4.87 -22.08
N ASP A 105 25.64 -5.93 -22.37
CA ASP A 105 25.52 -6.72 -23.61
C ASP A 105 25.99 -8.15 -23.34
N ILE A 106 25.05 -9.08 -23.28
CA ILE A 106 25.29 -10.49 -22.96
C ILE A 106 26.21 -11.18 -23.98
N GLU A 107 26.20 -10.78 -25.26
CA GLU A 107 27.07 -11.33 -26.27
C GLU A 107 28.55 -10.95 -26.08
N ARG A 108 28.84 -9.96 -25.25
CA ARG A 108 30.21 -9.56 -24.89
C ARG A 108 30.72 -10.25 -23.63
N GLU A 109 29.87 -10.97 -22.92
CA GLU A 109 30.29 -11.78 -21.78
C GLU A 109 31.13 -12.97 -22.27
N PRO A 110 32.07 -13.48 -21.47
CA PRO A 110 32.91 -14.61 -21.87
C PRO A 110 32.09 -15.83 -22.27
N PRO A 111 32.42 -16.51 -23.40
CA PRO A 111 31.62 -17.64 -23.95
C PRO A 111 31.57 -18.89 -23.08
N ALA A 112 32.30 -18.94 -21.96
CA ALA A 112 32.25 -20.04 -21.00
C ALA A 112 31.05 -19.99 -20.03
N SER A 113 30.21 -18.97 -20.10
CA SER A 113 29.00 -18.89 -19.29
C SER A 113 27.83 -19.51 -20.06
N ILE A 114 27.22 -20.55 -19.51
CA ILE A 114 25.94 -21.17 -19.95
C ILE A 114 24.80 -20.13 -19.99
N PHE A 115 25.05 -18.90 -19.52
CA PHE A 115 24.17 -17.71 -19.66
C PHE A 115 23.70 -17.51 -21.11
N SER A 116 24.51 -17.90 -22.11
CA SER A 116 24.17 -17.68 -23.51
C SER A 116 22.96 -18.51 -23.95
N GLU A 117 22.73 -19.72 -23.42
CA GLU A 117 21.63 -20.58 -23.87
C GLU A 117 20.26 -20.07 -23.39
N ILE A 118 20.13 -19.71 -22.11
CA ILE A 118 18.87 -19.19 -21.55
C ILE A 118 18.56 -17.81 -22.14
N CYS A 119 19.57 -16.94 -22.23
CA CYS A 119 19.39 -15.61 -22.80
C CYS A 119 19.13 -15.64 -24.30
N THR A 120 19.73 -16.57 -25.03
CA THR A 120 19.46 -16.81 -26.45
C THR A 120 18.02 -17.31 -26.64
N ALA A 121 17.55 -18.22 -25.80
CA ALA A 121 16.18 -18.72 -25.82
C ALA A 121 15.14 -17.61 -25.50
N LEU A 122 15.51 -16.64 -24.66
CA LEU A 122 14.69 -15.49 -24.29
C LEU A 122 14.93 -14.27 -25.17
N HIS A 123 15.85 -14.32 -26.13
CA HIS A 123 16.30 -13.20 -26.96
C HIS A 123 16.76 -11.97 -26.16
N VAL A 124 17.27 -12.16 -24.93
CA VAL A 124 17.72 -11.08 -24.05
C VAL A 124 19.18 -10.74 -24.31
N ARG A 125 19.49 -9.47 -24.58
CA ARG A 125 20.85 -8.94 -24.79
C ARG A 125 21.36 -8.09 -23.62
N PHE A 126 20.46 -7.47 -22.87
CA PHE A 126 20.75 -6.69 -21.68
C PHE A 126 20.08 -7.32 -20.48
N PHE A 127 20.76 -7.35 -19.35
CA PHE A 127 20.19 -7.81 -18.08
C PHE A 127 20.64 -6.90 -16.94
N VAL A 128 19.70 -6.61 -16.04
CA VAL A 128 19.96 -6.07 -14.71
C VAL A 128 19.15 -6.84 -13.69
N GLY A 129 19.80 -7.27 -12.60
CA GLY A 129 19.16 -8.00 -11.52
C GLY A 129 19.59 -7.43 -10.17
N VAL A 130 18.63 -7.29 -9.26
CA VAL A 130 18.86 -6.85 -7.88
C VAL A 130 18.46 -7.95 -6.90
N PRO A 131 19.20 -8.10 -5.78
CA PRO A 131 18.89 -9.12 -4.79
C PRO A 131 17.59 -8.82 -4.04
N VAL A 132 16.84 -9.89 -3.76
CA VAL A 132 15.69 -9.89 -2.86
C VAL A 132 16.11 -10.50 -1.54
N PHE A 133 15.97 -9.73 -0.47
CA PHE A 133 16.41 -10.14 0.86
C PHE A 133 15.23 -10.66 1.71
N THR A 134 15.53 -11.51 2.69
CA THR A 134 14.67 -11.69 3.85
C THR A 134 14.93 -10.58 4.87
N ARG A 135 14.07 -10.45 5.89
CA ARG A 135 14.29 -9.52 7.00
C ARG A 135 15.61 -9.79 7.73
N ASP A 136 16.01 -11.06 7.82
CA ASP A 136 17.27 -11.48 8.43
C ASP A 136 18.48 -11.33 7.48
N ARG A 137 18.31 -10.60 6.35
CA ARG A 137 19.36 -10.26 5.38
C ARG A 137 19.90 -11.42 4.56
N HIS A 138 19.22 -12.56 4.46
CA HIS A 138 19.55 -13.60 3.50
C HIS A 138 19.06 -13.23 2.10
N VAL A 139 19.89 -13.38 1.08
CA VAL A 139 19.48 -13.18 -0.32
C VAL A 139 18.77 -14.43 -0.80
N VAL A 140 17.46 -14.39 -1.00
CA VAL A 140 16.66 -15.58 -1.35
C VAL A 140 16.21 -15.60 -2.80
N GLY A 141 16.25 -14.45 -3.47
CA GLY A 141 15.77 -14.31 -4.84
C GLY A 141 16.37 -13.13 -5.56
N VAL A 142 15.91 -12.91 -6.78
CA VAL A 142 16.36 -11.83 -7.68
C VAL A 142 15.16 -11.25 -8.41
N LEU A 143 15.06 -9.94 -8.39
CA LEU A 143 14.21 -9.21 -9.32
C LEU A 143 15.06 -8.80 -10.52
N GLY A 144 14.82 -9.45 -11.67
CA GLY A 144 15.58 -9.26 -12.90
C GLY A 144 14.78 -8.59 -14.00
N VAL A 145 15.44 -7.78 -14.81
CA VAL A 145 14.87 -7.09 -15.96
C VAL A 145 15.77 -7.31 -17.17
N GLY A 146 15.18 -7.57 -18.34
CA GLY A 146 15.89 -7.84 -19.59
C GLY A 146 15.38 -7.04 -20.77
N CYS A 147 16.30 -6.71 -21.70
CA CYS A 147 15.94 -6.10 -22.99
C CYS A 147 16.50 -6.92 -24.15
N HIS A 148 15.77 -6.95 -25.28
CA HIS A 148 16.20 -7.56 -26.53
C HIS A 148 17.37 -6.82 -27.18
N GLN A 149 17.59 -5.56 -26.82
CA GLN A 149 18.68 -4.73 -27.30
C GLN A 149 19.70 -4.47 -26.22
N PRO A 150 21.01 -4.42 -26.53
CA PRO A 150 22.02 -4.06 -25.57
C PRO A 150 21.89 -2.60 -25.16
N ARG A 151 22.27 -2.28 -23.92
CA ARG A 151 22.30 -0.91 -23.39
C ARG A 151 23.75 -0.41 -23.26
N ARG A 152 23.93 0.89 -23.33
CA ARG A 152 25.25 1.50 -23.14
C ARG A 152 25.58 1.79 -21.67
N PHE A 153 24.55 1.99 -20.86
CA PHE A 153 24.64 2.27 -19.43
C PHE A 153 23.30 2.03 -18.76
N VAL A 154 23.31 1.95 -17.45
CA VAL A 154 22.12 1.99 -16.57
C VAL A 154 22.26 3.21 -15.69
N ARG A 155 21.22 4.01 -15.58
CA ARG A 155 21.24 5.19 -14.72
C ARG A 155 21.15 4.78 -13.25
N PRO A 156 21.80 5.51 -12.32
CA PRO A 156 21.70 5.22 -10.88
C PRO A 156 20.25 5.20 -10.38
N GLU A 157 19.38 6.06 -10.94
CA GLU A 157 17.95 6.15 -10.58
C GLU A 157 17.21 4.88 -10.99
N GLU A 158 17.53 4.28 -12.13
CA GLU A 158 16.93 3.01 -12.58
C GLU A 158 17.30 1.85 -11.63
N LEU A 159 18.56 1.79 -11.19
CA LEU A 159 18.98 0.79 -10.20
C LEU A 159 18.31 1.02 -8.84
N SER A 160 18.23 2.26 -8.38
CA SER A 160 17.58 2.63 -7.14
C SER A 160 16.09 2.25 -7.15
N MET A 161 15.41 2.50 -8.28
CA MET A 161 14.00 2.13 -8.44
C MET A 161 13.81 0.61 -8.43
N LEU A 162 14.67 -0.14 -9.15
CA LEU A 162 14.61 -1.60 -9.15
C LEU A 162 14.89 -2.18 -7.76
N ALA A 163 15.81 -1.59 -7.00
CA ALA A 163 16.09 -1.96 -5.62
C ALA A 163 14.89 -1.68 -4.70
N SER A 164 14.18 -0.56 -4.91
CA SER A 164 12.94 -0.24 -4.18
C SER A 164 11.83 -1.25 -4.47
N LEU A 165 11.68 -1.68 -5.72
CA LEU A 165 10.74 -2.75 -6.09
C LEU A 165 11.12 -4.09 -5.45
N ALA A 166 12.42 -4.42 -5.35
CA ALA A 166 12.88 -5.62 -4.65
C ALA A 166 12.63 -5.53 -3.12
N GLN A 167 12.68 -4.33 -2.54
CA GLN A 167 12.29 -4.12 -1.14
C GLN A 167 10.80 -4.39 -0.92
N LEU A 168 9.92 -3.96 -1.84
CA LEU A 168 8.50 -4.31 -1.78
C LEU A 168 8.27 -5.83 -1.80
N VAL A 169 9.06 -6.58 -2.58
CA VAL A 169 9.02 -8.06 -2.55
C VAL A 169 9.39 -8.57 -1.16
N THR A 170 10.43 -8.02 -0.54
CA THR A 170 10.84 -8.38 0.83
C THR A 170 9.70 -8.19 1.83
N ASP A 171 8.99 -7.05 1.74
CA ASP A 171 7.87 -6.73 2.63
C ASP A 171 6.69 -7.70 2.41
N GLN A 172 6.38 -8.06 1.15
CA GLN A 172 5.36 -9.07 0.84
C GLN A 172 5.73 -10.48 1.36
N LEU A 173 6.99 -10.86 1.26
CA LEU A 173 7.48 -12.13 1.81
C LEU A 173 7.33 -12.19 3.34
N GLU A 174 7.59 -11.09 4.03
CA GLU A 174 7.41 -11.03 5.47
C GLU A 174 5.93 -11.10 5.88
N LEU A 175 5.05 -10.41 5.17
CA LEU A 175 3.60 -10.53 5.37
C LEU A 175 3.12 -11.98 5.16
N ARG A 176 3.62 -12.67 4.13
CA ARG A 176 3.34 -14.08 3.88
C ARG A 176 3.79 -14.96 5.05
N ARG A 177 5.02 -14.74 5.55
CA ARG A 177 5.58 -15.47 6.70
C ARG A 177 4.77 -15.26 7.98
N LEU A 178 4.30 -14.05 8.22
CA LEU A 178 3.45 -13.73 9.38
C LEU A 178 2.08 -14.42 9.30
N ARG A 179 1.49 -14.51 8.11
CA ARG A 179 0.23 -15.23 7.88
C ARG A 179 0.39 -16.76 8.00
N ALA A 180 1.56 -17.31 7.66
CA ALA A 180 1.84 -18.74 7.73
C ALA A 180 2.19 -19.25 9.14
N LYS A 181 2.52 -18.38 10.10
CA LYS A 181 2.77 -18.77 11.49
C LYS A 181 1.44 -18.93 12.21
N PRO A 182 1.07 -20.16 12.66
CA PRO A 182 -0.07 -20.31 13.56
C PRO A 182 0.22 -19.52 14.83
N ALA A 183 -0.75 -18.75 15.29
CA ALA A 183 -0.65 -17.97 16.53
C ALA A 183 -0.16 -18.89 17.64
N ALA A 184 1.06 -18.65 18.12
CA ALA A 184 1.62 -19.40 19.23
C ALA A 184 0.74 -19.13 20.45
N ARG A 185 -0.02 -20.14 20.87
CA ARG A 185 -0.76 -20.18 22.12
C ARG A 185 0.26 -20.01 23.25
N ASN A 186 0.31 -18.85 23.86
CA ASN A 186 0.85 -18.70 25.20
C ASN A 186 -0.06 -19.47 26.17
N GLY A 187 0.33 -20.69 26.49
CA GLY A 187 -0.29 -21.50 27.51
C GLY A 187 0.01 -20.92 28.89
N GLY A 188 -1.01 -20.73 29.65
CA GLY A 188 -0.94 -20.36 31.07
C GLY A 188 -2.25 -20.60 31.78
N GLY A 189 -2.48 -21.84 32.22
CA GLY A 189 -3.07 -22.15 33.49
C GLY A 189 -4.58 -22.19 33.70
N LEU A 190 -5.02 -23.39 34.07
CA LEU A 190 -6.15 -23.76 34.90
C LEU A 190 -7.44 -24.22 34.21
N LEU A 191 -7.58 -25.54 34.23
CA LEU A 191 -8.86 -26.25 34.12
C LEU A 191 -9.81 -25.84 35.28
N PRO A 192 -11.09 -25.80 35.02
CA PRO A 192 -12.01 -26.58 35.85
C PRO A 192 -12.88 -27.53 34.99
N ASP A 193 -13.15 -28.59 35.66
CA ASP A 193 -13.87 -29.81 35.38
C ASP A 193 -15.35 -29.60 35.06
N GLU A 194 -15.84 -30.55 34.17
CA GLU A 194 -17.19 -31.08 34.06
C GLU A 194 -18.40 -30.11 33.99
N THR A 195 -19.03 -30.03 32.78
CA THR A 195 -20.39 -30.60 32.52
C THR A 195 -20.91 -30.17 31.13
N GLY A 196 -21.31 -31.16 30.31
CA GLY A 196 -22.34 -30.95 29.29
C GLY A 196 -21.91 -30.48 27.92
N ALA A 197 -21.12 -31.27 27.17
CA ALA A 197 -20.97 -31.04 25.73
C ALA A 197 -22.24 -31.50 24.96
N PRO A 198 -22.75 -30.69 23.99
CA PRO A 198 -23.71 -31.18 23.01
C PRO A 198 -23.07 -32.24 22.07
N SER A 199 -23.82 -33.24 21.70
CA SER A 199 -23.40 -34.47 21.02
C SER A 199 -23.02 -34.33 19.53
N ASP A 200 -22.82 -33.14 19.00
CA ASP A 200 -22.57 -32.90 17.56
C ASP A 200 -21.21 -32.19 17.30
N TRP A 201 -20.21 -32.37 18.17
CA TRP A 201 -18.89 -31.83 17.89
C TRP A 201 -18.09 -32.75 16.96
N ASP A 202 -17.85 -32.27 15.72
CA ASP A 202 -16.84 -32.80 14.81
C ASP A 202 -15.46 -32.21 15.16
N PRO A 203 -14.50 -33.01 15.69
CA PRO A 203 -13.16 -32.51 16.05
C PRO A 203 -12.29 -32.13 14.85
N GLY A 204 -12.79 -32.30 13.63
CA GLY A 204 -12.13 -31.90 12.37
C GLY A 204 -12.70 -30.63 11.73
N ALA A 205 -13.78 -30.07 12.25
CA ALA A 205 -14.33 -28.82 11.75
C ALA A 205 -13.50 -27.65 12.27
N GLU A 206 -12.90 -26.86 11.38
CA GLU A 206 -12.35 -25.55 11.74
C GLU A 206 -13.46 -24.71 12.37
N PRO A 207 -13.18 -24.03 13.51
CA PRO A 207 -14.18 -23.14 14.10
C PRO A 207 -14.59 -22.10 13.03
N PRO A 208 -15.90 -21.85 12.87
CA PRO A 208 -16.38 -20.91 11.86
C PRO A 208 -15.68 -19.56 12.07
N LEU A 209 -15.21 -18.95 10.96
CA LEU A 209 -14.59 -17.63 10.96
C LEU A 209 -15.55 -16.66 11.67
N TRP A 210 -15.04 -15.98 12.68
CA TRP A 210 -15.82 -14.95 13.38
C TRP A 210 -15.40 -13.57 12.87
N PRO A 211 -16.35 -12.61 12.71
CA PRO A 211 -17.79 -12.73 12.93
C PRO A 211 -18.53 -13.42 11.78
N GLN A 212 -19.64 -14.07 12.12
CA GLN A 212 -20.57 -14.58 11.10
C GLN A 212 -21.43 -13.42 10.52
N PRO A 213 -21.96 -13.57 9.30
CA PRO A 213 -22.84 -12.55 8.70
C PRO A 213 -24.03 -12.16 9.59
N GLU A 214 -24.57 -13.12 10.36
CA GLU A 214 -25.67 -12.90 11.31
C GLU A 214 -25.28 -12.01 12.47
N ASP A 215 -24.03 -12.10 12.94
CA ASP A 215 -23.51 -11.24 14.00
C ASP A 215 -23.45 -9.78 13.54
N LEU A 216 -22.97 -9.55 12.32
CA LEU A 216 -22.87 -8.21 11.74
C LEU A 216 -24.26 -7.61 11.44
N ARG A 217 -25.24 -8.42 10.94
CA ARG A 217 -26.63 -7.96 10.76
C ARG A 217 -27.24 -7.57 12.10
N ARG A 218 -27.09 -8.44 13.11
CA ARG A 218 -27.56 -8.16 14.46
C ARG A 218 -26.93 -6.88 15.04
N ALA A 219 -25.65 -6.66 14.78
CA ALA A 219 -24.95 -5.46 15.24
C ALA A 219 -25.51 -4.17 14.62
N LEU A 220 -25.90 -4.21 13.33
CA LEU A 220 -26.60 -3.10 12.67
C LEU A 220 -27.99 -2.86 13.29
N ASP A 221 -28.77 -3.93 13.50
CA ASP A 221 -30.14 -3.85 14.01
C ASP A 221 -30.21 -3.40 15.48
N ARG A 222 -29.11 -3.60 16.24
CA ARG A 222 -29.06 -3.29 17.69
C ARG A 222 -28.22 -2.08 18.04
N ASP A 223 -27.82 -1.25 17.05
CA ASP A 223 -26.97 -0.07 17.26
C ASP A 223 -25.66 -0.39 17.98
N GLU A 224 -25.08 -1.59 17.73
CA GLU A 224 -23.82 -2.00 18.33
C GLU A 224 -22.61 -1.35 17.65
N PHE A 225 -22.74 -0.82 16.43
CA PHE A 225 -21.70 -0.01 15.79
C PHE A 225 -21.68 1.40 16.38
N VAL A 226 -20.46 1.94 16.53
CA VAL A 226 -20.22 3.30 17.02
C VAL A 226 -19.10 3.94 16.22
N LEU A 227 -19.09 5.27 16.12
CA LEU A 227 -17.99 6.02 15.52
C LEU A 227 -17.10 6.64 16.59
N TYR A 228 -15.81 6.47 16.40
CA TYR A 228 -14.75 7.20 17.08
C TYR A 228 -14.20 8.25 16.12
N TYR A 229 -13.72 9.36 16.64
CA TYR A 229 -13.26 10.48 15.81
C TYR A 229 -11.83 10.82 16.18
N GLN A 230 -10.96 10.92 15.16
CA GLN A 230 -9.57 11.32 15.34
C GLN A 230 -9.34 12.68 14.67
N PRO A 231 -8.76 13.67 15.38
CA PRO A 231 -8.52 14.98 14.82
C PRO A 231 -7.43 14.98 13.75
N GLU A 232 -7.72 15.63 12.62
CA GLU A 232 -6.75 16.12 11.67
C GLU A 232 -6.44 17.58 11.97
N VAL A 233 -5.17 17.94 12.04
CA VAL A 233 -4.74 19.27 12.41
C VAL A 233 -3.83 19.90 11.34
N GLU A 234 -3.85 21.22 11.24
CA GLU A 234 -2.83 21.97 10.53
C GLU A 234 -1.54 21.98 11.37
N ILE A 235 -0.43 21.44 10.83
CA ILE A 235 0.83 21.21 11.56
C ILE A 235 1.40 22.50 12.15
N GLU A 236 1.32 23.61 11.41
CA GLU A 236 1.87 24.90 11.83
C GLU A 236 1.14 25.49 13.05
N THR A 237 -0.18 25.43 13.03
CA THR A 237 -1.03 26.12 14.03
C THR A 237 -1.61 25.16 15.05
N ARG A 238 -1.53 23.85 14.84
CA ARG A 238 -2.20 22.76 15.61
C ARG A 238 -3.73 22.90 15.66
N ARG A 239 -4.31 23.65 14.74
CA ARG A 239 -5.76 23.85 14.65
C ARG A 239 -6.41 22.66 13.93
N ILE A 240 -7.60 22.28 14.39
CA ILE A 240 -8.40 21.23 13.74
C ILE A 240 -8.88 21.74 12.38
N VAL A 241 -8.73 20.86 11.38
CA VAL A 241 -9.23 21.05 10.01
C VAL A 241 -10.20 19.95 9.60
N GLY A 242 -10.11 18.77 10.24
CA GLY A 242 -10.94 17.62 9.97
C GLY A 242 -11.04 16.68 11.16
N LEU A 243 -11.95 15.73 11.05
CA LEU A 243 -12.13 14.60 11.99
C LEU A 243 -12.33 13.34 11.16
N GLU A 244 -11.41 12.40 11.26
CA GLU A 244 -11.59 11.07 10.67
C GLU A 244 -12.58 10.25 11.52
N ALA A 245 -13.64 9.74 10.90
CA ALA A 245 -14.66 8.92 11.55
C ALA A 245 -14.31 7.44 11.40
N LEU A 246 -13.94 6.82 12.48
CA LEU A 246 -13.44 5.46 12.56
C LEU A 246 -14.48 4.55 13.20
N ILE A 247 -15.01 3.58 12.45
CA ILE A 247 -15.99 2.64 12.95
C ILE A 247 -15.39 1.72 14.01
N ARG A 248 -16.21 1.39 15.02
CA ARG A 248 -15.92 0.39 16.07
C ARG A 248 -17.18 -0.43 16.30
N TRP A 249 -17.02 -1.67 16.69
CA TRP A 249 -18.15 -2.52 17.08
C TRP A 249 -18.15 -2.74 18.60
N ARG A 250 -19.18 -2.23 19.28
CA ARG A 250 -19.40 -2.41 20.72
C ARG A 250 -20.16 -3.72 20.93
N HIS A 251 -19.44 -4.83 20.91
CA HIS A 251 -20.04 -6.14 21.12
C HIS A 251 -20.40 -6.36 22.59
N PRO A 252 -21.60 -6.86 22.91
CA PRO A 252 -22.07 -7.00 24.29
C PRO A 252 -21.17 -7.89 25.17
N GLU A 253 -20.53 -8.91 24.60
CA GLU A 253 -19.72 -9.87 25.34
C GLU A 253 -18.21 -9.67 25.13
N ARG A 254 -17.78 -9.11 23.97
CA ARG A 254 -16.36 -8.98 23.60
C ARG A 254 -15.82 -7.58 23.79
N GLY A 255 -16.67 -6.63 24.19
CA GLY A 255 -16.28 -5.24 24.35
C GLY A 255 -16.11 -4.50 23.02
N LEU A 256 -15.12 -3.64 22.93
CA LEU A 256 -14.90 -2.80 21.76
C LEU A 256 -13.98 -3.50 20.73
N ILE A 257 -14.52 -3.82 19.56
CA ILE A 257 -13.85 -4.56 18.49
C ILE A 257 -13.39 -3.58 17.41
N PRO A 258 -12.11 -3.62 17.02
CA PRO A 258 -11.56 -2.77 15.96
C PRO A 258 -12.00 -3.24 14.56
N PRO A 259 -11.99 -2.35 13.55
CA PRO A 259 -12.44 -2.65 12.20
C PRO A 259 -11.68 -3.79 11.51
N MET A 260 -10.40 -3.97 11.82
CA MET A 260 -9.58 -5.04 11.25
C MET A 260 -10.11 -6.46 11.52
N GLU A 261 -10.92 -6.63 12.59
CA GLU A 261 -11.48 -7.93 12.96
C GLU A 261 -12.79 -8.25 12.25
N PHE A 262 -13.55 -7.25 11.74
CA PHE A 262 -14.87 -7.50 11.15
C PHE A 262 -15.07 -6.96 9.72
N ILE A 263 -14.29 -5.96 9.29
CA ILE A 263 -14.41 -5.39 7.93
C ILE A 263 -14.16 -6.44 6.84
N PRO A 264 -13.12 -7.32 6.93
CA PRO A 264 -12.90 -8.33 5.90
C PRO A 264 -14.10 -9.24 5.68
N GLN A 265 -14.75 -9.71 6.77
CA GLN A 265 -15.95 -10.52 6.70
C GLN A 265 -17.15 -9.72 6.18
N ALA A 266 -17.25 -8.44 6.54
CA ALA A 266 -18.30 -7.55 6.03
C ALA A 266 -18.16 -7.34 4.51
N GLU A 267 -16.95 -7.29 3.97
CA GLU A 267 -16.69 -7.21 2.54
C GLU A 267 -17.03 -8.52 1.82
N GLU A 268 -16.57 -9.67 2.33
CA GLU A 268 -16.83 -10.99 1.75
C GLU A 268 -18.32 -11.30 1.60
N ASN A 269 -19.13 -10.87 2.56
CA ASN A 269 -20.58 -11.16 2.58
C ASN A 269 -21.46 -9.98 2.15
N GLY A 270 -20.86 -8.87 1.69
CA GLY A 270 -21.54 -7.69 1.18
C GLY A 270 -22.19 -6.79 2.23
N LEU A 271 -22.05 -7.10 3.54
CA LEU A 271 -22.57 -6.27 4.63
C LEU A 271 -21.79 -4.96 4.81
N ILE A 272 -20.63 -4.83 4.18
CA ILE A 272 -19.88 -3.56 4.15
C ILE A 272 -20.71 -2.42 3.54
N LEU A 273 -21.65 -2.71 2.63
CA LEU A 273 -22.53 -1.69 2.03
C LEU A 273 -23.45 -1.05 3.08
N PRO A 274 -24.33 -1.80 3.78
CA PRO A 274 -25.19 -1.19 4.79
C PRO A 274 -24.41 -0.67 6.01
N ILE A 275 -23.29 -1.29 6.40
CA ILE A 275 -22.43 -0.78 7.48
C ILE A 275 -21.81 0.57 7.09
N GLY A 276 -21.30 0.71 5.87
CA GLY A 276 -20.69 1.95 5.40
C GLY A 276 -21.72 3.06 5.20
N ASP A 277 -22.93 2.75 4.70
CA ASP A 277 -24.02 3.72 4.61
C ASP A 277 -24.45 4.24 5.99
N TRP A 278 -24.54 3.33 6.97
CA TRP A 278 -24.77 3.69 8.36
C TRP A 278 -23.66 4.62 8.88
N GLY A 279 -22.39 4.24 8.69
CA GLY A 279 -21.23 5.00 9.15
C GLY A 279 -21.18 6.41 8.58
N MET A 280 -21.32 6.54 7.26
CA MET A 280 -21.34 7.85 6.56
C MET A 280 -22.50 8.71 7.06
N GLY A 281 -23.69 8.13 7.16
CA GLY A 281 -24.87 8.82 7.67
C GLY A 281 -24.70 9.28 9.12
N GLN A 282 -24.10 8.47 9.97
CA GLN A 282 -23.86 8.81 11.37
C GLN A 282 -22.79 9.89 11.52
N ALA A 283 -21.72 9.84 10.71
CA ALA A 283 -20.67 10.85 10.69
C ALA A 283 -21.22 12.23 10.31
N CYS A 284 -22.01 12.31 9.23
CA CYS A 284 -22.66 13.55 8.80
C CYS A 284 -23.63 14.12 9.85
N ARG A 285 -24.50 13.28 10.43
CA ARG A 285 -25.42 13.73 11.49
C ARG A 285 -24.68 14.23 12.74
N GLN A 286 -23.59 13.59 13.10
CA GLN A 286 -22.78 14.00 14.24
C GLN A 286 -22.09 15.34 13.99
N LEU A 287 -21.50 15.55 12.79
CA LEU A 287 -20.92 16.84 12.42
C LEU A 287 -21.96 17.95 12.43
N GLN A 288 -23.14 17.74 11.85
CA GLN A 288 -24.25 18.68 11.89
C GLN A 288 -24.62 19.08 13.34
N LYS A 289 -24.69 18.08 14.26
CA LYS A 289 -24.93 18.34 15.69
C LYS A 289 -23.85 19.22 16.29
N TRP A 290 -22.59 18.98 15.97
CA TRP A 290 -21.47 19.78 16.45
C TRP A 290 -21.49 21.21 15.90
N GLN A 291 -21.74 21.40 14.61
CA GLN A 291 -21.82 22.73 14.00
C GLN A 291 -22.95 23.57 14.59
N ARG A 292 -24.11 22.99 14.86
CA ARG A 292 -25.22 23.68 15.54
C ARG A 292 -24.84 24.20 16.92
N ASN A 293 -24.02 23.47 17.65
CA ASN A 293 -23.62 23.81 19.01
C ASN A 293 -22.32 24.65 19.06
N ARG A 294 -21.53 24.62 17.99
CA ARG A 294 -20.20 25.25 17.88
C ARG A 294 -20.03 25.85 16.48
N PRO A 295 -20.40 27.13 16.27
CA PRO A 295 -20.33 27.75 14.94
C PRO A 295 -18.93 27.73 14.29
N TRP A 296 -17.85 27.69 15.08
CA TRP A 296 -16.49 27.61 14.56
C TRP A 296 -16.19 26.26 13.84
N MET A 297 -16.99 25.21 14.07
CA MET A 297 -16.89 23.95 13.36
C MET A 297 -17.41 23.98 11.93
N ASP A 298 -17.93 25.10 11.48
CA ASP A 298 -18.33 25.29 10.07
C ASP A 298 -17.15 25.15 9.09
N GLY A 299 -15.91 25.34 9.56
CA GLY A 299 -14.68 25.09 8.79
C GLY A 299 -14.13 23.67 8.91
N VAL A 300 -14.76 22.78 9.68
CA VAL A 300 -14.26 21.41 9.94
C VAL A 300 -15.03 20.41 9.08
N ARG A 301 -14.31 19.47 8.47
CA ARG A 301 -14.88 18.35 7.70
C ARG A 301 -14.91 17.08 8.56
N VAL A 302 -15.76 16.12 8.19
CA VAL A 302 -15.68 14.75 8.64
C VAL A 302 -15.23 13.86 7.49
N CYS A 303 -14.20 13.05 7.71
CA CYS A 303 -13.67 12.11 6.72
C CYS A 303 -14.17 10.71 7.04
N VAL A 304 -14.54 9.95 6.02
CA VAL A 304 -15.11 8.60 6.14
C VAL A 304 -14.41 7.67 5.16
N ASN A 305 -13.98 6.53 5.63
CA ASN A 305 -13.40 5.48 4.82
C ASN A 305 -14.46 4.83 3.90
N LEU A 306 -14.12 4.69 2.62
CA LEU A 306 -14.97 4.11 1.58
C LEU A 306 -14.32 2.84 1.02
N SER A 307 -14.97 1.68 1.20
CA SER A 307 -14.47 0.41 0.67
C SER A 307 -14.59 0.31 -0.85
N ALA A 308 -13.79 -0.58 -1.46
CA ALA A 308 -13.88 -0.88 -2.89
C ALA A 308 -15.30 -1.32 -3.33
N HIS A 309 -15.99 -2.09 -2.49
CA HIS A 309 -17.35 -2.54 -2.77
C HIS A 309 -18.37 -1.39 -2.79
N GLN A 310 -18.21 -0.41 -1.86
CA GLN A 310 -19.08 0.77 -1.84
C GLN A 310 -18.81 1.68 -3.04
N PHE A 311 -17.53 1.85 -3.40
CA PHE A 311 -17.13 2.65 -4.55
C PHE A 311 -17.64 2.07 -5.87
N GLY A 312 -17.61 0.74 -6.03
CA GLY A 312 -18.08 0.03 -7.23
C GLY A 312 -19.59 -0.06 -7.40
N ARG A 313 -20.40 0.33 -6.39
CA ARG A 313 -21.86 0.24 -6.48
C ARG A 313 -22.46 1.36 -7.34
N SER A 314 -23.51 1.02 -8.08
CA SER A 314 -24.34 2.03 -8.74
C SER A 314 -25.10 2.88 -7.72
N GLY A 315 -25.18 4.20 -7.95
CA GLY A 315 -25.95 5.12 -7.10
C GLY A 315 -25.19 5.67 -5.88
N LEU A 316 -23.87 5.50 -5.77
CA LEU A 316 -23.06 6.10 -4.71
C LEU A 316 -23.20 7.63 -4.70
N VAL A 317 -23.13 8.27 -5.86
CA VAL A 317 -23.23 9.72 -6.01
C VAL A 317 -24.57 10.23 -5.52
N ASP A 318 -25.68 9.58 -5.94
CA ASP A 318 -27.04 9.93 -5.52
C ASP A 318 -27.24 9.74 -4.01
N HIS A 319 -26.63 8.69 -3.46
CA HIS A 319 -26.67 8.43 -2.01
C HIS A 319 -25.97 9.57 -1.23
N VAL A 320 -24.76 9.96 -1.65
CA VAL A 320 -24.01 11.07 -1.02
C VAL A 320 -24.77 12.39 -1.15
N GLU A 321 -25.31 12.71 -2.33
CA GLU A 321 -26.11 13.92 -2.55
C GLU A 321 -27.35 13.94 -1.62
N SER A 322 -28.09 12.84 -1.56
CA SER A 322 -29.25 12.70 -0.67
C SER A 322 -28.87 12.91 0.81
N LEU A 323 -27.74 12.33 1.23
CA LEU A 323 -27.26 12.46 2.60
C LEU A 323 -26.87 13.90 2.95
N LEU A 324 -26.17 14.61 2.06
CA LEU A 324 -25.81 16.00 2.25
C LEU A 324 -27.06 16.90 2.37
N LEU A 325 -28.07 16.64 1.53
CA LEU A 325 -29.36 17.35 1.60
C LEU A 325 -30.09 17.08 2.92
N GLN A 326 -30.18 15.81 3.36
CA GLN A 326 -30.84 15.41 4.62
C GLN A 326 -30.18 16.02 5.85
N THR A 327 -28.85 16.15 5.83
CA THR A 327 -28.09 16.70 6.96
C THR A 327 -27.86 18.21 6.85
N ASN A 328 -28.29 18.84 5.76
CA ASN A 328 -28.04 20.25 5.46
C ASN A 328 -26.55 20.62 5.55
N LEU A 329 -25.67 19.70 5.14
CA LEU A 329 -24.25 19.92 5.02
C LEU A 329 -23.89 20.27 3.57
N SER A 330 -22.92 21.15 3.37
CA SER A 330 -22.30 21.31 2.05
C SER A 330 -21.34 20.16 1.79
N GLY A 331 -21.05 19.84 0.52
CA GLY A 331 -20.11 18.80 0.16
C GLY A 331 -18.72 18.97 0.79
N TYR A 332 -18.29 20.23 1.00
CA TYR A 332 -17.04 20.56 1.67
C TYR A 332 -16.88 19.90 3.07
N HIS A 333 -17.98 19.67 3.76
CA HIS A 333 -17.98 19.08 5.10
C HIS A 333 -17.76 17.56 5.11
N LEU A 334 -17.78 16.92 3.94
CA LEU A 334 -17.56 15.47 3.80
C LEU A 334 -16.27 15.20 3.04
N GLY A 335 -15.36 14.44 3.65
CA GLY A 335 -14.21 13.81 3.00
C GLY A 335 -14.51 12.33 2.79
N LEU A 336 -14.16 11.80 1.64
CA LEU A 336 -14.20 10.37 1.36
C LEU A 336 -12.79 9.86 1.17
N GLU A 337 -12.39 8.91 2.00
CA GLU A 337 -11.07 8.30 2.01
C GLU A 337 -11.12 6.93 1.33
N MET A 338 -10.24 6.71 0.42
CA MET A 338 -10.18 5.44 -0.30
C MET A 338 -8.75 5.05 -0.62
N THR A 339 -8.44 3.77 -0.46
CA THR A 339 -7.15 3.24 -0.82
C THR A 339 -6.99 3.17 -2.33
N GLU A 340 -5.76 3.23 -2.81
CA GLU A 340 -5.47 3.11 -4.25
C GLU A 340 -6.04 1.83 -4.87
N SER A 341 -5.94 0.71 -4.17
CA SER A 341 -6.44 -0.60 -4.63
C SER A 341 -7.96 -0.61 -4.88
N SER A 342 -8.71 0.28 -4.24
CA SER A 342 -10.15 0.42 -4.43
C SER A 342 -10.55 0.93 -5.81
N LEU A 343 -9.63 1.54 -6.58
CA LEU A 343 -9.89 2.21 -7.85
C LEU A 343 -9.55 1.38 -9.09
N ILE A 344 -8.77 0.31 -8.93
CA ILE A 344 -8.16 -0.46 -10.03
C ILE A 344 -9.18 -1.22 -10.94
N PRO A 345 -10.32 -1.75 -10.45
CA PRO A 345 -11.16 -2.63 -11.28
C PRO A 345 -11.75 -1.98 -12.54
N SER A 346 -11.93 -0.64 -12.57
CA SER A 346 -12.47 0.07 -13.74
C SER A 346 -12.10 1.55 -13.72
N MET A 347 -10.93 1.87 -14.25
CA MET A 347 -10.33 3.22 -14.19
C MET A 347 -11.22 4.33 -14.77
N ASN A 348 -11.82 4.13 -15.94
CA ASN A 348 -12.68 5.15 -16.55
C ASN A 348 -13.93 5.42 -15.71
N THR A 349 -14.58 4.37 -15.22
CA THR A 349 -15.76 4.50 -14.34
C THR A 349 -15.37 5.19 -13.01
N ALA A 350 -14.18 4.89 -12.49
CA ALA A 350 -13.67 5.51 -11.28
C ALA A 350 -13.50 7.03 -11.44
N ILE A 351 -12.91 7.49 -12.54
CA ILE A 351 -12.74 8.92 -12.85
C ILE A 351 -14.11 9.63 -12.91
N ASP A 352 -15.12 9.02 -13.55
CA ASP A 352 -16.45 9.60 -13.68
C ASP A 352 -17.16 9.72 -12.32
N VAL A 353 -17.08 8.69 -11.48
CA VAL A 353 -17.66 8.69 -10.12
C VAL A 353 -16.98 9.73 -9.24
N LEU A 354 -15.63 9.74 -9.20
CA LEU A 354 -14.86 10.72 -8.43
C LEU A 354 -15.12 12.14 -8.88
N SER A 355 -15.17 12.38 -10.20
CA SER A 355 -15.50 13.71 -10.76
C SER A 355 -16.90 14.16 -10.39
N SER A 356 -17.84 13.23 -10.29
CA SER A 356 -19.22 13.52 -9.86
C SER A 356 -19.30 13.87 -8.38
N LEU A 357 -18.63 13.12 -7.52
CA LEU A 357 -18.51 13.40 -6.08
C LEU A 357 -17.86 14.78 -5.85
N ARG A 358 -16.78 15.07 -6.58
CA ARG A 358 -16.12 16.39 -6.50
C ARG A 358 -17.01 17.53 -6.93
N ARG A 359 -17.89 17.33 -7.92
CA ARG A 359 -18.90 18.34 -8.31
C ARG A 359 -19.92 18.63 -7.23
N LEU A 360 -20.21 17.69 -6.34
CA LEU A 360 -21.00 17.90 -5.13
C LEU A 360 -20.22 18.70 -4.06
N GLY A 361 -18.93 18.96 -4.27
CA GLY A 361 -18.04 19.64 -3.34
C GLY A 361 -17.37 18.72 -2.31
N VAL A 362 -17.54 17.39 -2.43
CA VAL A 362 -16.93 16.41 -1.54
C VAL A 362 -15.41 16.40 -1.74
N SER A 363 -14.66 16.37 -0.64
CA SER A 363 -13.21 16.26 -0.66
C SER A 363 -12.80 14.77 -0.84
N LEU A 364 -11.93 14.51 -1.78
CA LEU A 364 -11.50 13.15 -2.11
C LEU A 364 -10.08 12.92 -1.59
N HIS A 365 -9.90 11.92 -0.74
CA HIS A 365 -8.64 11.61 -0.09
C HIS A 365 -8.14 10.25 -0.56
N MET A 366 -6.88 10.20 -0.97
CA MET A 366 -6.18 8.95 -1.23
C MET A 366 -5.51 8.48 0.05
N ASP A 367 -5.94 7.34 0.56
CA ASP A 367 -5.48 6.76 1.82
C ASP A 367 -4.42 5.68 1.62
N ASP A 368 -3.65 5.38 2.70
CA ASP A 368 -2.59 4.37 2.75
C ASP A 368 -1.52 4.52 1.66
N PHE A 369 -1.25 5.75 1.20
CA PHE A 369 -0.32 5.96 0.09
C PHE A 369 1.09 5.46 0.39
N GLY A 370 1.62 4.66 -0.54
CA GLY A 370 2.95 4.05 -0.46
C GLY A 370 2.97 2.64 0.11
N THR A 371 1.86 2.14 0.66
CA THR A 371 1.74 0.73 1.13
C THR A 371 1.23 -0.19 0.03
N GLY A 372 0.63 0.37 -1.02
CA GLY A 372 0.05 -0.32 -2.16
C GLY A 372 0.86 -0.12 -3.46
N TYR A 373 0.26 -0.55 -4.56
CA TYR A 373 0.83 -0.51 -5.90
C TYR A 373 0.50 0.81 -6.60
N SER A 374 1.03 1.92 -6.08
CA SER A 374 0.85 3.23 -6.71
C SER A 374 1.38 3.20 -8.14
N SER A 375 0.49 2.98 -9.10
CA SER A 375 0.78 3.32 -10.49
C SER A 375 0.81 4.85 -10.60
N LEU A 376 1.94 5.46 -10.24
CA LEU A 376 2.18 6.90 -10.37
C LEU A 376 1.76 7.43 -11.76
N SER A 377 1.77 6.55 -12.78
CA SER A 377 1.32 6.86 -14.14
C SER A 377 -0.16 7.23 -14.24
N HIS A 378 -0.98 6.83 -13.28
CA HIS A 378 -2.43 7.09 -13.30
C HIS A 378 -2.90 8.03 -12.19
N LEU A 379 -2.06 8.25 -11.18
CA LEU A 379 -2.41 9.13 -10.06
C LEU A 379 -2.83 10.52 -10.50
N HIS A 380 -2.16 11.10 -11.51
CA HIS A 380 -2.47 12.40 -12.07
C HIS A 380 -3.83 12.48 -12.80
N GLN A 381 -4.47 11.33 -13.09
CA GLN A 381 -5.77 11.27 -13.78
C GLN A 381 -6.94 11.32 -12.79
N PHE A 382 -6.70 10.94 -11.55
CA PHE A 382 -7.73 10.94 -10.53
C PHE A 382 -7.84 12.33 -9.86
N PRO A 383 -9.06 12.83 -9.65
CA PRO A 383 -9.29 14.16 -9.10
C PRO A 383 -9.20 14.16 -7.56
N PHE A 384 -8.13 13.62 -6.97
CA PHE A 384 -7.91 13.68 -5.54
C PHE A 384 -7.48 15.07 -5.07
N ASP A 385 -7.95 15.45 -3.89
CA ASP A 385 -7.62 16.72 -3.24
C ASP A 385 -6.53 16.54 -2.18
N VAL A 386 -6.47 15.36 -1.54
CA VAL A 386 -5.59 15.04 -0.42
C VAL A 386 -4.91 13.69 -0.62
N LEU A 387 -3.66 13.61 -0.22
CA LEU A 387 -2.88 12.38 -0.13
C LEU A 387 -2.50 12.15 1.34
N LYS A 388 -2.91 10.98 1.91
CA LYS A 388 -2.58 10.57 3.27
C LYS A 388 -1.37 9.67 3.25
N ILE A 389 -0.32 10.03 4.00
CA ILE A 389 0.90 9.23 4.15
C ILE A 389 0.70 8.25 5.28
N ASP A 390 0.75 6.95 4.98
CA ASP A 390 0.56 5.88 5.96
C ASP A 390 1.54 5.99 7.13
N ARG A 391 1.04 5.69 8.32
CA ARG A 391 1.78 5.74 9.58
C ARG A 391 3.11 4.97 9.57
N SER A 392 3.22 3.91 8.79
CA SER A 392 4.45 3.09 8.75
C SER A 392 5.66 3.86 8.21
N PHE A 393 5.43 4.84 7.32
CA PHE A 393 6.47 5.75 6.84
C PHE A 393 6.83 6.79 7.89
N ILE A 394 5.83 7.36 8.56
CA ILE A 394 6.04 8.39 9.59
C ILE A 394 6.76 7.81 10.81
N GLN A 395 6.42 6.60 11.24
CA GLN A 395 7.10 5.93 12.36
C GLN A 395 8.57 5.60 12.07
N ARG A 396 8.92 5.37 10.81
CA ARG A 396 10.30 5.03 10.41
C ARG A 396 11.14 6.24 10.04
N MET A 397 10.56 7.41 9.77
CA MET A 397 11.27 8.57 9.22
C MET A 397 12.40 9.10 10.11
N THR A 398 12.40 8.80 11.42
CA THR A 398 13.47 9.14 12.36
C THR A 398 14.59 8.10 12.42
N ASN A 399 14.47 6.95 11.72
CA ASN A 399 15.41 5.83 11.77
C ASN A 399 16.50 5.89 10.69
N GLY A 400 16.89 7.09 10.25
CA GLY A 400 17.94 7.31 9.27
C GLY A 400 17.50 8.06 8.01
N ASP A 401 18.44 8.34 7.13
CA ASP A 401 18.21 9.23 5.98
C ASP A 401 17.26 8.65 4.93
N GLN A 402 17.30 7.35 4.67
CA GLN A 402 16.51 6.72 3.60
C GLN A 402 15.00 6.76 3.85
N PRO A 403 14.46 6.40 5.05
CA PRO A 403 13.04 6.54 5.32
C PRO A 403 12.57 8.00 5.29
N LEU A 404 13.41 8.92 5.74
CA LEU A 404 13.15 10.35 5.68
C LEU A 404 13.00 10.85 4.24
N GLN A 405 13.88 10.42 3.33
CA GLN A 405 13.84 10.77 1.91
C GLN A 405 12.56 10.25 1.22
N ILE A 406 12.05 9.09 1.63
CA ILE A 406 10.78 8.55 1.09
C ILE A 406 9.63 9.49 1.44
N VAL A 407 9.48 9.89 2.70
CA VAL A 407 8.44 10.82 3.13
C VAL A 407 8.58 12.16 2.39
N GLN A 408 9.78 12.69 2.27
CA GLN A 408 10.06 13.91 1.53
C GLN A 408 9.64 13.80 0.05
N THR A 409 9.93 12.66 -0.58
CA THR A 409 9.54 12.39 -1.98
C THR A 409 8.02 12.34 -2.14
N ILE A 410 7.30 11.75 -1.18
CA ILE A 410 5.83 11.69 -1.21
C ILE A 410 5.24 13.10 -1.07
N VAL A 411 5.75 13.90 -0.15
CA VAL A 411 5.30 15.31 0.04
C VAL A 411 5.53 16.13 -1.23
N GLU A 412 6.70 15.99 -1.86
CA GLU A 412 7.00 16.70 -3.11
C GLU A 412 6.13 16.21 -4.28
N LEU A 413 5.87 14.91 -4.39
CA LEU A 413 4.96 14.34 -5.38
C LEU A 413 3.56 14.92 -5.26
N ALA A 414 3.00 14.93 -4.05
CA ALA A 414 1.68 15.51 -3.80
C ALA A 414 1.63 16.99 -4.20
N ARG A 415 2.69 17.75 -3.86
CA ARG A 415 2.83 19.17 -4.27
C ARG A 415 2.82 19.34 -5.78
N VAL A 416 3.54 18.50 -6.53
CA VAL A 416 3.57 18.52 -8.00
C VAL A 416 2.20 18.20 -8.60
N LEU A 417 1.45 17.29 -7.96
CA LEU A 417 0.11 16.89 -8.38
C LEU A 417 -0.98 17.87 -7.92
N GLY A 418 -0.64 18.89 -7.13
CA GLY A 418 -1.58 19.87 -6.61
C GLY A 418 -2.49 19.36 -5.50
N MET A 419 -2.04 18.31 -4.77
CA MET A 419 -2.75 17.74 -3.64
C MET A 419 -2.19 18.26 -2.32
N ASP A 420 -3.06 18.44 -1.32
CA ASP A 420 -2.64 18.60 0.07
C ASP A 420 -2.13 17.27 0.64
N VAL A 421 -1.31 17.31 1.71
CA VAL A 421 -0.79 16.10 2.37
C VAL A 421 -1.24 16.05 3.82
N VAL A 422 -1.74 14.89 4.24
CA VAL A 422 -1.98 14.53 5.64
C VAL A 422 -0.97 13.44 6.04
N ALA A 423 -0.15 13.70 7.05
CA ALA A 423 0.76 12.69 7.61
C ALA A 423 0.06 11.96 8.77
N GLU A 424 0.03 10.62 8.71
CA GLU A 424 -0.64 9.79 9.70
C GLU A 424 0.30 9.21 10.75
N GLY A 425 -0.23 8.98 11.96
CA GLY A 425 0.52 8.32 13.02
C GLY A 425 1.66 9.15 13.59
N ILE A 426 1.50 10.48 13.66
CA ILE A 426 2.46 11.37 14.32
C ILE A 426 2.38 11.13 15.83
N GLU A 427 3.49 10.69 16.44
CA GLU A 427 3.58 10.33 17.86
C GLU A 427 4.55 11.22 18.62
N THR A 428 5.52 11.86 17.94
CA THR A 428 6.57 12.65 18.59
C THR A 428 6.70 14.07 18.01
N GLU A 429 7.20 14.99 18.81
CA GLU A 429 7.51 16.38 18.37
C GLU A 429 8.65 16.39 17.35
N GLU A 430 9.54 15.39 17.36
CA GLU A 430 10.61 15.27 16.37
C GLU A 430 10.03 14.95 14.98
N GLN A 431 9.10 13.98 14.89
CA GLN A 431 8.38 13.69 13.64
C GLN A 431 7.64 14.93 13.13
N LEU A 432 6.95 15.64 14.03
CA LEU A 432 6.22 16.86 13.69
C LEU A 432 7.14 17.94 13.13
N ALA A 433 8.32 18.16 13.74
CA ALA A 433 9.30 19.14 13.29
C ALA A 433 9.86 18.81 11.91
N LEU A 434 10.15 17.52 11.62
CA LEU A 434 10.61 17.05 10.32
C LEU A 434 9.53 17.28 9.26
N LEU A 435 8.29 16.89 9.50
CA LEU A 435 7.17 17.09 8.57
C LEU A 435 6.94 18.57 8.26
N LYS A 436 7.03 19.42 9.28
CA LYS A 436 6.96 20.87 9.12
C LYS A 436 8.08 21.40 8.23
N SER A 437 9.32 20.92 8.40
CA SER A 437 10.48 21.32 7.58
C SER A 437 10.33 20.92 6.11
N MET A 438 9.59 19.84 5.81
CA MET A 438 9.28 19.38 4.45
C MET A 438 8.10 20.12 3.82
N GLY A 439 7.41 20.99 4.58
CA GLY A 439 6.22 21.70 4.11
C GLY A 439 4.95 20.84 4.11
N CYS A 440 4.92 19.72 4.85
CA CYS A 440 3.71 18.97 5.11
C CYS A 440 2.74 19.85 5.90
N ARG A 441 1.51 20.00 5.39
CA ARG A 441 0.58 20.99 5.95
C ARG A 441 -0.31 20.42 7.03
N PHE A 442 -0.77 19.17 6.87
CA PHE A 442 -1.73 18.56 7.77
C PHE A 442 -1.19 17.26 8.35
N GLY A 443 -1.72 16.89 9.50
CA GLY A 443 -1.33 15.64 10.14
C GLY A 443 -2.31 15.18 11.20
N GLN A 444 -2.26 13.88 11.49
CA GLN A 444 -2.99 13.24 12.58
C GLN A 444 -2.11 12.23 13.30
N GLY A 445 -2.44 11.94 14.55
CA GLY A 445 -1.70 10.96 15.34
C GLY A 445 -1.88 11.15 16.84
N TYR A 446 -1.29 10.24 17.61
CA TYR A 446 -1.41 10.21 19.06
C TYR A 446 -0.75 11.39 19.76
N LEU A 447 0.17 12.07 19.07
CA LEU A 447 0.72 13.34 19.57
C LEU A 447 -0.38 14.39 19.81
N PHE A 448 -1.44 14.40 19.02
CA PHE A 448 -2.57 15.31 19.14
C PHE A 448 -3.70 14.70 19.94
N ALA A 449 -4.26 13.58 19.48
CA ALA A 449 -5.25 12.76 20.16
C ALA A 449 -5.36 11.36 19.54
N PRO A 450 -5.66 10.32 20.33
CA PRO A 450 -6.11 9.05 19.81
C PRO A 450 -7.56 9.19 19.27
N PRO A 451 -8.08 8.20 18.51
CA PRO A 451 -9.51 8.13 18.20
C PRO A 451 -10.34 8.13 19.49
N LEU A 452 -11.28 9.06 19.61
CA LEU A 452 -12.15 9.27 20.77
C LEU A 452 -13.62 9.11 20.41
N PRO A 453 -14.48 8.58 21.29
CA PRO A 453 -15.93 8.58 21.09
C PRO A 453 -16.47 10.03 21.09
N ALA A 454 -17.67 10.22 20.49
CA ALA A 454 -18.23 11.54 20.22
C ALA A 454 -18.34 12.45 21.44
N ASP A 455 -18.67 11.91 22.61
CA ASP A 455 -18.76 12.65 23.86
C ASP A 455 -17.38 13.12 24.38
N GLN A 456 -16.36 12.30 24.23
CA GLN A 456 -15.00 12.67 24.65
C GLN A 456 -14.36 13.65 23.67
N ILE A 457 -14.58 13.50 22.37
CA ILE A 457 -14.10 14.48 21.39
C ILE A 457 -14.78 15.84 21.59
N GLU A 458 -16.04 15.90 22.03
CA GLU A 458 -16.72 17.15 22.39
C GLU A 458 -16.01 17.89 23.52
N VAL A 459 -15.50 17.19 24.52
CA VAL A 459 -14.70 17.76 25.61
C VAL A 459 -13.36 18.26 25.07
N TRP A 460 -12.71 17.46 24.22
CA TRP A 460 -11.43 17.81 23.61
C TRP A 460 -11.57 19.05 22.68
N LEU A 461 -12.67 19.15 21.90
CA LEU A 461 -13.01 20.27 21.04
C LEU A 461 -13.36 21.55 21.84
N SER A 462 -13.68 21.45 23.11
CA SER A 462 -14.03 22.60 23.94
C SER A 462 -12.80 23.37 24.47
N ASN A 463 -11.58 22.87 24.19
CA ASN A 463 -10.35 23.59 24.55
C ASN A 463 -10.09 24.73 23.54
N PRO A 464 -10.10 26.02 23.98
CA PRO A 464 -9.95 27.18 23.10
C PRO A 464 -8.63 27.20 22.32
N GLU A 465 -7.56 26.63 22.86
CA GLU A 465 -6.24 26.58 22.19
C GLU A 465 -6.22 25.67 20.97
N ARG A 466 -7.18 24.76 20.86
CA ARG A 466 -7.35 23.79 19.77
C ARG A 466 -8.42 24.18 18.76
N CYS A 467 -9.21 25.24 19.09
CA CYS A 467 -10.30 25.70 18.24
C CYS A 467 -9.81 26.63 17.13
N VAL A 468 -10.34 26.43 15.95
CA VAL A 468 -10.06 27.23 14.75
C VAL A 468 -10.85 28.54 14.81
N ALA A 469 -10.22 29.67 14.48
CA ALA A 469 -10.95 30.77 13.87
C ALA A 469 -11.49 30.30 12.51
N PRO A 470 -12.70 30.69 12.06
CA PRO A 470 -13.23 30.26 10.79
C PRO A 470 -12.16 30.47 9.72
N LEU A 471 -11.89 29.42 8.96
CA LEU A 471 -11.06 29.51 7.77
C LEU A 471 -11.78 30.53 6.87
N THR A 472 -11.30 31.77 6.86
CA THR A 472 -11.68 32.71 5.79
C THR A 472 -11.22 32.01 4.51
N HIS A 473 -12.10 31.37 3.82
CA HIS A 473 -12.08 30.84 2.44
C HIS A 473 -10.72 30.83 1.74
N SER A 474 -9.66 30.30 2.34
CA SER A 474 -8.35 30.19 1.70
C SER A 474 -7.93 28.73 1.42
N MET A 475 -8.82 27.76 1.61
CA MET A 475 -8.84 26.61 0.73
C MET A 475 -9.58 27.06 -0.53
N SER A 476 -8.96 27.93 -1.31
CA SER A 476 -9.30 28.06 -2.72
C SER A 476 -9.29 26.63 -3.25
N PRO A 477 -10.34 26.17 -3.93
CA PRO A 477 -10.20 25.02 -4.80
C PRO A 477 -8.95 25.36 -5.61
N SER A 478 -7.92 24.53 -5.53
CA SER A 478 -6.66 24.68 -6.25
C SER A 478 -7.02 25.19 -7.63
N ALA A 479 -6.49 26.34 -7.99
CA ALA A 479 -6.91 27.13 -9.15
C ALA A 479 -7.19 26.16 -10.28
N SER A 480 -8.45 26.03 -10.63
CA SER A 480 -8.97 25.17 -11.65
C SER A 480 -7.90 24.96 -12.71
N HIS A 481 -7.44 23.75 -12.90
CA HIS A 481 -6.80 23.41 -14.16
C HIS A 481 -7.77 23.92 -15.24
N PRO A 482 -7.38 24.85 -16.10
CA PRO A 482 -8.24 25.30 -17.15
C PRO A 482 -8.61 24.07 -17.96
N ASP A 483 -9.90 23.83 -18.03
CA ASP A 483 -10.51 22.77 -18.83
C ASP A 483 -10.00 22.87 -20.27
N LYS A 484 -8.89 22.18 -20.58
CA LYS A 484 -8.27 22.17 -21.91
C LYS A 484 -9.14 21.45 -22.93
N ALA A 485 -10.23 20.83 -22.50
CA ALA A 485 -11.22 20.23 -23.39
C ALA A 485 -12.26 21.26 -23.87
N GLY A 486 -12.64 22.26 -23.08
CA GLY A 486 -13.59 23.29 -23.46
C GLY A 486 -13.03 24.32 -24.46
N ALA A 487 -11.73 24.60 -24.42
CA ALA A 487 -11.10 25.57 -25.31
C ALA A 487 -10.99 25.09 -26.78
N ARG A 488 -10.87 23.79 -27.01
CA ARG A 488 -10.83 23.24 -28.39
C ARG A 488 -12.21 23.11 -29.04
N HIS A 489 -13.26 23.04 -28.24
CA HIS A 489 -14.64 22.97 -28.77
C HIS A 489 -15.19 24.35 -29.13
N ALA A 490 -14.74 25.42 -28.47
CA ALA A 490 -15.11 26.77 -28.79
C ALA A 490 -14.40 27.33 -30.03
N GLU A 491 -13.20 26.86 -30.36
CA GLU A 491 -12.50 27.22 -31.61
C GLU A 491 -13.06 26.48 -32.81
N PHE A 492 -13.47 25.20 -32.66
CA PHE A 492 -14.06 24.41 -33.71
C PHE A 492 -15.45 24.91 -34.19
N LEU A 493 -16.19 25.55 -33.28
CA LEU A 493 -17.51 26.13 -33.60
C LEU A 493 -17.42 27.53 -34.22
N LYS A 494 -16.29 28.25 -34.14
CA LYS A 494 -16.08 29.52 -34.79
C LYS A 494 -15.73 29.41 -36.26
N ASP A 495 -15.04 28.34 -36.65
CA ASP A 495 -14.63 28.10 -38.05
C ASP A 495 -15.71 27.42 -38.89
N THR A 496 -16.79 26.89 -38.30
CA THR A 496 -17.90 26.24 -39.01
C THR A 496 -19.11 27.15 -39.23
N LEU A 497 -19.11 28.38 -38.69
CA LEU A 497 -20.22 29.33 -38.88
C LEU A 497 -19.89 30.54 -39.78
N LEU A 498 -18.71 30.53 -40.44
CA LEU A 498 -18.27 31.58 -41.39
C LEU A 498 -17.75 30.99 -42.71
N ALA A 499 -18.25 29.81 -43.10
CA ALA A 499 -18.05 29.28 -44.47
C ALA A 499 -19.39 28.98 -45.11
#